data_ccf57ac4011789d62e0d6e4b0b377dc6
#
_entry.id   ccf57ac4011789d62e0d6e4b0b377dc6
#
_cell.length_a   1.000
_cell.length_b   1.000
_cell.length_c   1.000
_cell.angle_alpha   90.00
_cell.angle_beta   90.00
_cell.angle_gamma   90.00
#
_symmetry.space_group_name_H-M   'P 1'
#
loop_
_entity.id
_entity.type
_entity.pdbx_description
1 polymer ?
#
loop_
_entity_poly.entity_id
_entity_poly.type
_entity_poly.pdbx_seq_one_letter_code
_entity_poly.pdbx_strand_id
1 'polypeptide(L)'
;MLSRCIARYLDAMLPACQSCAVPIFAPFRALRYRDTANLEALTAPPYDVLSAADRAALAARHPNNVVAIDLPEGDDPYANAARIMASWRDSGVLVADERPSFTLYRMRFVDASGARRDTVGVIGALEVVDEGADGVLPHERTTPKAKTDRLDLTRATRANLSPVWGLSLREQLTDALLAAGHLVGDFVDDTGVTHRVERVDDPARVRSIASIVGSAPVLIADGHHRYAIARKYRDEMRGTPLYGAARATMTYVGELVEQQLSIAAIHRLYRGITAEQVRDVLSRSFDVAPVADASHAVNSSVIAEMSRRGSLCLVDTSLRGWWLTPKPDAFVGLRDLDSDRLEAALRTVTHEVAYQHGFDEVAAILRAGHAQAAIFIRPTSIVEIRRTADERMLMPPKSTFFTPKLRTGLVIRPLDLA
;
A
#
# COMPACT_ATOMS: atom_id res chain seq x y z
N MET A 1 -30.75 -16.35 12.62
CA MET A 1 -31.56 -15.16 12.29
C MET A 1 -30.76 -13.92 11.96
N LEU A 2 -29.54 -13.77 12.45
CA LEU A 2 -28.66 -12.58 12.25
C LEU A 2 -27.95 -12.52 10.86
N SER A 3 -27.70 -13.65 10.21
CA SER A 3 -27.12 -13.70 8.86
C SER A 3 -27.99 -13.02 7.78
N ARG A 4 -29.27 -12.85 8.03
CA ARG A 4 -30.20 -12.12 7.15
C ARG A 4 -30.18 -10.60 7.32
N CYS A 5 -29.56 -10.07 8.39
CA CYS A 5 -29.52 -8.62 8.62
C CYS A 5 -28.43 -7.92 7.80
N ILE A 6 -27.26 -8.52 7.62
CA ILE A 6 -26.19 -7.90 6.80
C ILE A 6 -26.51 -8.01 5.31
N ALA A 7 -27.04 -9.15 4.86
CA ALA A 7 -27.55 -9.27 3.51
C ALA A 7 -28.68 -8.25 3.24
N ARG A 8 -29.60 -8.06 4.20
CA ARG A 8 -30.66 -7.04 4.10
C ARG A 8 -30.14 -5.61 4.22
N TYR A 9 -29.05 -5.36 4.96
CA TYR A 9 -28.44 -4.05 5.05
C TYR A 9 -27.72 -3.67 3.74
N LEU A 10 -27.08 -4.64 3.09
CA LEU A 10 -26.49 -4.49 1.76
C LEU A 10 -27.58 -4.38 0.67
N ASP A 11 -28.65 -5.18 0.76
CA ASP A 11 -29.76 -5.14 -0.20
C ASP A 11 -30.67 -3.92 -0.02
N ALA A 12 -30.80 -3.36 1.19
CA ALA A 12 -31.63 -2.20 1.47
C ALA A 12 -30.99 -0.84 1.10
N MET A 13 -29.70 -0.80 0.81
CA MET A 13 -28.98 0.43 0.42
C MET A 13 -28.90 0.65 -1.10
N LEU A 14 -29.41 -0.26 -1.94
CA LEU A 14 -29.30 -0.11 -3.39
C LEU A 14 -30.67 -0.02 -4.07
N PRO A 15 -31.05 1.13 -4.65
CA PRO A 15 -31.78 1.11 -5.90
C PRO A 15 -30.80 0.66 -6.99
N ALA A 16 -31.15 -0.39 -7.74
CA ALA A 16 -30.40 -0.89 -8.87
C ALA A 16 -30.29 0.20 -9.96
N CYS A 17 -29.26 1.04 -9.88
CA CYS A 17 -28.83 1.88 -10.98
C CYS A 17 -27.71 1.14 -11.71
N GLN A 18 -28.00 0.53 -12.85
CA GLN A 18 -27.10 -0.27 -13.66
C GLN A 18 -26.05 0.55 -14.45
N SER A 19 -25.85 1.85 -14.19
CA SER A 19 -25.02 2.71 -15.05
C SER A 19 -23.83 3.44 -14.39
N CYS A 20 -23.59 3.29 -13.07
CA CYS A 20 -22.36 3.79 -12.43
C CYS A 20 -21.89 2.75 -11.41
N ALA A 21 -20.90 1.95 -11.79
CA ALA A 21 -20.32 0.96 -10.88
C ALA A 21 -19.44 1.67 -9.84
N VAL A 22 -20.03 2.06 -8.73
CA VAL A 22 -19.32 2.55 -7.53
C VAL A 22 -19.28 1.43 -6.50
N PRO A 23 -18.19 1.29 -5.73
CA PRO A 23 -18.04 0.17 -4.82
C PRO A 23 -18.85 0.39 -3.53
N ILE A 24 -19.32 -0.70 -2.93
CA ILE A 24 -19.86 -0.66 -1.58
C ILE A 24 -18.70 -0.54 -0.59
N PHE A 25 -18.83 0.39 0.36
CA PHE A 25 -17.92 0.53 1.48
C PHE A 25 -18.71 0.53 2.80
N ALA A 26 -18.48 -0.47 3.63
CA ALA A 26 -19.30 -0.73 4.81
C ALA A 26 -18.48 -0.84 6.11
N PRO A 27 -19.06 -0.48 7.28
CA PRO A 27 -18.46 -0.80 8.56
C PRO A 27 -18.51 -2.32 8.80
N PHE A 28 -17.67 -2.80 9.71
CA PHE A 28 -17.64 -4.21 10.11
C PHE A 28 -17.40 -4.37 11.62
N ARG A 29 -17.75 -5.54 12.17
CA ARG A 29 -17.39 -5.91 13.54
C ARG A 29 -15.92 -6.30 13.57
N ALA A 30 -15.08 -5.43 14.11
CA ALA A 30 -13.64 -5.63 14.14
C ALA A 30 -13.22 -6.53 15.31
N LEU A 31 -12.12 -7.29 15.12
CA LEU A 31 -11.32 -7.80 16.23
C LEU A 31 -10.22 -6.79 16.52
N ARG A 32 -10.02 -6.49 17.81
CA ARG A 32 -9.00 -5.57 18.30
C ARG A 32 -8.27 -6.18 19.47
N TYR A 33 -7.04 -5.77 19.68
CA TYR A 33 -6.34 -6.04 20.92
C TYR A 33 -7.08 -5.38 22.09
N ARG A 34 -7.27 -6.14 23.17
CA ARG A 34 -7.82 -5.60 24.44
C ARG A 34 -6.84 -4.64 25.09
N ASP A 35 -5.55 -4.96 25.03
CA ASP A 35 -4.47 -4.12 25.53
C ASP A 35 -4.13 -3.03 24.52
N THR A 36 -4.83 -1.92 24.60
CA THR A 36 -4.64 -0.77 23.72
C THR A 36 -3.47 0.12 24.12
N ALA A 37 -2.91 -0.05 25.33
CA ALA A 37 -1.75 0.70 25.79
C ALA A 37 -0.44 0.21 25.13
N ASN A 38 -0.39 -1.06 24.71
CA ASN A 38 0.78 -1.70 24.12
C ASN A 38 0.70 -1.91 22.60
N LEU A 39 -0.11 -1.14 21.88
CA LEU A 39 -0.31 -1.34 20.43
C LEU A 39 0.99 -1.25 19.63
N GLU A 40 1.97 -0.50 20.07
CA GLU A 40 3.30 -0.45 19.42
C GLU A 40 3.96 -1.83 19.42
N ALA A 41 3.98 -2.51 20.58
CA ALA A 41 4.60 -3.82 20.73
C ALA A 41 3.75 -4.97 20.14
N LEU A 42 2.44 -4.78 19.98
CA LEU A 42 1.48 -5.78 19.49
C LEU A 42 1.32 -5.76 17.97
N THR A 43 1.60 -4.64 17.31
CA THR A 43 1.40 -4.44 15.89
C THR A 43 2.72 -4.45 15.11
N ALA A 44 2.66 -4.57 13.80
CA ALA A 44 3.84 -4.65 12.95
C ALA A 44 3.66 -3.83 11.66
N PRO A 45 4.75 -3.43 10.99
CA PRO A 45 4.69 -3.07 9.58
C PRO A 45 4.08 -4.21 8.74
N PRO A 46 3.60 -3.96 7.51
CA PRO A 46 3.03 -5.02 6.68
C PRO A 46 4.10 -6.05 6.29
N TYR A 47 3.67 -7.29 6.11
CA TYR A 47 4.52 -8.46 5.89
C TYR A 47 5.52 -8.32 4.71
N ASP A 48 5.17 -7.54 3.70
CA ASP A 48 5.93 -7.38 2.45
C ASP A 48 7.13 -6.44 2.56
N VAL A 49 7.29 -5.75 3.70
CA VAL A 49 8.46 -4.92 4.00
C VAL A 49 9.34 -5.50 5.12
N LEU A 50 8.97 -6.63 5.71
CA LEU A 50 9.69 -7.25 6.82
C LEU A 50 10.68 -8.31 6.32
N SER A 51 11.93 -8.21 6.78
CA SER A 51 12.90 -9.30 6.69
C SER A 51 12.65 -10.36 7.78
N ALA A 52 13.32 -11.51 7.66
CA ALA A 52 13.28 -12.54 8.71
C ALA A 52 13.82 -12.01 10.06
N ALA A 53 14.83 -11.16 10.04
CA ALA A 53 15.38 -10.52 11.24
C ALA A 53 14.38 -9.54 11.88
N ASP A 54 13.69 -8.73 11.08
CA ASP A 54 12.65 -7.82 11.58
C ASP A 54 11.49 -8.61 12.20
N ARG A 55 11.06 -9.68 11.55
CA ARG A 55 10.02 -10.56 12.09
C ARG A 55 10.43 -11.14 13.44
N ALA A 56 11.67 -11.64 13.58
CA ALA A 56 12.18 -12.20 14.85
C ALA A 56 12.24 -11.12 15.95
N ALA A 57 12.71 -9.90 15.61
CA ALA A 57 12.75 -8.78 16.54
C ALA A 57 11.34 -8.37 17.03
N LEU A 58 10.35 -8.31 16.12
CA LEU A 58 8.97 -8.01 16.47
C LEU A 58 8.33 -9.11 17.34
N ALA A 59 8.58 -10.38 17.05
CA ALA A 59 8.11 -11.50 17.87
C ALA A 59 8.70 -11.47 19.29
N ALA A 60 9.94 -10.99 19.44
CA ALA A 60 10.58 -10.85 20.76
C ALA A 60 10.03 -9.67 21.57
N ARG A 61 9.41 -8.65 20.98
CA ARG A 61 8.83 -7.52 21.68
C ARG A 61 7.64 -7.88 22.55
N HIS A 62 6.77 -8.75 22.02
CA HIS A 62 5.57 -9.19 22.75
C HIS A 62 5.10 -10.56 22.25
N PRO A 63 4.73 -11.51 23.16
CA PRO A 63 4.28 -12.85 22.78
C PRO A 63 3.02 -12.86 21.91
N ASN A 64 2.22 -11.81 21.97
CA ASN A 64 1.02 -11.62 21.16
C ASN A 64 1.23 -10.62 20.01
N ASN A 65 2.48 -10.38 19.57
CA ASN A 65 2.70 -9.53 18.38
C ASN A 65 2.05 -10.17 17.15
N VAL A 66 1.40 -9.35 16.33
CA VAL A 66 0.65 -9.79 15.15
C VAL A 66 1.47 -10.61 14.15
N VAL A 67 2.80 -10.50 14.14
CA VAL A 67 3.67 -11.32 13.26
C VAL A 67 3.49 -12.82 13.49
N ALA A 68 3.06 -13.24 14.69
CA ALA A 68 2.77 -14.64 14.98
C ALA A 68 1.64 -15.21 14.11
N ILE A 69 0.71 -14.38 13.65
CA ILE A 69 -0.40 -14.77 12.77
C ILE A 69 -0.25 -14.22 11.34
N ASP A 70 0.46 -13.11 11.12
CA ASP A 70 0.63 -12.53 9.79
C ASP A 70 1.82 -13.12 9.02
N LEU A 71 2.89 -13.51 9.73
CA LEU A 71 4.07 -14.21 9.22
C LEU A 71 4.33 -15.48 10.06
N PRO A 72 3.42 -16.45 10.02
CA PRO A 72 3.52 -17.64 10.87
C PRO A 72 4.71 -18.51 10.48
N GLU A 73 5.22 -19.30 11.45
CA GLU A 73 6.33 -20.23 11.31
C GLU A 73 5.94 -21.65 11.75
N GLY A 74 6.82 -22.60 11.49
CA GLY A 74 6.69 -24.01 11.85
C GLY A 74 6.31 -24.89 10.66
N ASP A 75 6.12 -26.18 10.91
CA ASP A 75 5.87 -27.20 9.88
C ASP A 75 4.54 -26.99 9.14
N ASP A 76 3.52 -26.49 9.84
CA ASP A 76 2.24 -26.06 9.26
C ASP A 76 1.93 -24.63 9.71
N PRO A 77 2.53 -23.64 9.03
CA PRO A 77 2.46 -22.24 9.47
C PRO A 77 1.02 -21.68 9.45
N TYR A 78 0.20 -22.09 8.50
CA TYR A 78 -1.16 -21.56 8.41
C TYR A 78 -2.10 -22.15 9.47
N ALA A 79 -2.00 -23.43 9.75
CA ALA A 79 -2.71 -24.04 10.88
C ALA A 79 -2.27 -23.43 12.21
N ASN A 80 -0.96 -23.12 12.36
CA ASN A 80 -0.44 -22.41 13.52
C ASN A 80 -1.07 -21.02 13.67
N ALA A 81 -1.14 -20.23 12.58
CA ALA A 81 -1.79 -18.92 12.61
C ALA A 81 -3.26 -19.00 13.02
N ALA A 82 -4.00 -19.97 12.47
CA ALA A 82 -5.41 -20.19 12.82
C ALA A 82 -5.57 -20.57 14.31
N ARG A 83 -4.75 -21.46 14.82
CA ARG A 83 -4.75 -21.89 16.25
C ARG A 83 -4.38 -20.74 17.19
N ILE A 84 -3.35 -19.95 16.85
CA ILE A 84 -2.95 -18.79 17.65
C ILE A 84 -4.08 -17.76 17.66
N MET A 85 -4.67 -17.44 16.51
CA MET A 85 -5.77 -16.49 16.42
C MET A 85 -7.00 -16.94 17.23
N ALA A 86 -7.36 -18.23 17.18
CA ALA A 86 -8.43 -18.80 18.00
C ALA A 86 -8.09 -18.65 19.48
N SER A 87 -6.88 -19.03 19.91
CA SER A 87 -6.42 -18.90 21.30
C SER A 87 -6.48 -17.42 21.78
N TRP A 88 -6.12 -16.46 20.94
CA TRP A 88 -6.19 -15.04 21.30
C TRP A 88 -7.65 -14.55 21.44
N ARG A 89 -8.57 -15.10 20.66
CA ARG A 89 -10.00 -14.81 20.82
C ARG A 89 -10.55 -15.42 22.12
N ASP A 90 -10.23 -16.69 22.39
CA ASP A 90 -10.73 -17.43 23.56
C ASP A 90 -10.16 -16.86 24.88
N SER A 91 -8.89 -16.47 24.90
CA SER A 91 -8.25 -15.85 26.07
C SER A 91 -8.56 -14.35 26.22
N GLY A 92 -9.21 -13.76 25.23
CA GLY A 92 -9.57 -12.33 25.21
C GLY A 92 -8.39 -11.40 24.95
N VAL A 93 -7.30 -11.87 24.39
CA VAL A 93 -6.23 -11.01 23.80
C VAL A 93 -6.82 -10.18 22.66
N LEU A 94 -7.60 -10.84 21.78
CA LEU A 94 -8.42 -10.19 20.76
C LEU A 94 -9.90 -10.20 21.19
N VAL A 95 -10.52 -9.05 21.11
CA VAL A 95 -11.94 -8.86 21.42
C VAL A 95 -12.71 -8.33 20.21
N ALA A 96 -13.91 -8.82 20.01
CA ALA A 96 -14.78 -8.33 18.95
C ALA A 96 -15.51 -7.05 19.38
N ASP A 97 -15.59 -6.08 18.47
CA ASP A 97 -16.49 -4.93 18.65
C ASP A 97 -17.95 -5.42 18.80
N GLU A 98 -18.73 -4.78 19.65
CA GLU A 98 -20.14 -5.14 19.86
C GLU A 98 -21.00 -4.89 18.60
N ARG A 99 -20.69 -3.84 17.87
CA ARG A 99 -21.40 -3.38 16.68
C ARG A 99 -20.44 -3.10 15.53
N PRO A 100 -20.91 -3.16 14.28
CA PRO A 100 -20.13 -2.71 13.14
C PRO A 100 -19.72 -1.25 13.30
N SER A 101 -18.45 -0.96 13.01
CA SER A 101 -17.87 0.37 13.09
C SER A 101 -16.87 0.61 11.96
N PHE A 102 -16.62 1.86 11.64
CA PHE A 102 -15.42 2.26 10.92
C PHE A 102 -14.27 2.50 11.90
N THR A 103 -13.05 2.34 11.41
CA THR A 103 -11.85 2.72 12.15
C THR A 103 -11.17 3.87 11.43
N LEU A 104 -11.06 5.04 12.09
CA LEU A 104 -10.18 6.10 11.59
C LEU A 104 -8.76 5.76 11.98
N TYR A 105 -7.86 5.93 11.03
CA TYR A 105 -6.45 5.75 11.25
C TYR A 105 -5.69 6.98 10.78
N ARG A 106 -5.03 7.65 11.74
CA ARG A 106 -4.24 8.87 11.52
C ARG A 106 -2.78 8.57 11.67
N MET A 107 -1.96 9.22 10.85
CA MET A 107 -0.51 9.14 10.94
C MET A 107 0.09 10.54 10.86
N ARG A 108 0.97 10.87 11.82
CA ARG A 108 1.76 12.10 11.81
C ARG A 108 3.23 11.75 11.67
N PHE A 109 3.89 12.36 10.70
CA PHE A 109 5.27 12.05 10.37
C PHE A 109 5.94 13.19 9.63
N VAL A 110 7.25 13.10 9.43
CA VAL A 110 8.01 13.96 8.52
C VAL A 110 8.31 13.15 7.27
N ASP A 111 7.91 13.64 6.10
CA ASP A 111 8.16 12.93 4.85
C ASP A 111 9.61 13.11 4.35
N ALA A 112 9.96 12.43 3.25
CA ALA A 112 11.31 12.48 2.68
C ALA A 112 11.74 13.88 2.19
N SER A 113 10.80 14.82 2.02
CA SER A 113 11.08 16.23 1.71
C SER A 113 11.34 17.09 2.94
N GLY A 114 11.15 16.54 4.14
CA GLY A 114 11.20 17.27 5.41
C GLY A 114 9.87 17.93 5.80
N ALA A 115 8.82 17.75 5.02
CA ALA A 115 7.50 18.31 5.32
C ALA A 115 6.77 17.49 6.40
N ARG A 116 6.15 18.20 7.35
CA ARG A 116 5.27 17.56 8.33
C ARG A 116 3.95 17.18 7.68
N ARG A 117 3.54 15.93 7.88
CA ARG A 117 2.28 15.37 7.40
C ARG A 117 1.39 14.95 8.55
N ASP A 118 0.09 15.23 8.41
CA ASP A 118 -0.97 14.72 9.29
C ASP A 118 -2.04 14.11 8.37
N THR A 119 -1.99 12.79 8.22
CA THR A 119 -2.84 12.07 7.28
C THR A 119 -3.94 11.32 8.01
N VAL A 120 -5.12 11.23 7.41
CA VAL A 120 -6.25 10.47 7.93
C VAL A 120 -6.92 9.66 6.83
N GLY A 121 -7.28 8.44 7.17
CA GLY A 121 -8.15 7.61 6.36
C GLY A 121 -9.06 6.76 7.23
N VAL A 122 -9.95 6.06 6.57
CA VAL A 122 -10.95 5.21 7.21
C VAL A 122 -10.77 3.76 6.78
N ILE A 123 -10.72 2.84 7.75
CA ILE A 123 -10.70 1.40 7.52
C ILE A 123 -12.12 0.88 7.57
N GLY A 124 -12.53 0.21 6.49
CA GLY A 124 -13.83 -0.43 6.32
C GLY A 124 -13.75 -1.66 5.44
N ALA A 125 -14.86 -2.27 5.14
CA ALA A 125 -15.02 -3.39 4.23
C ALA A 125 -15.36 -2.86 2.84
N LEU A 126 -14.39 -2.85 1.93
CA LEU A 126 -14.56 -2.46 0.53
C LEU A 126 -14.99 -3.65 -0.31
N GLU A 127 -15.97 -3.46 -1.16
CA GLU A 127 -16.44 -4.48 -2.09
C GLU A 127 -15.32 -5.05 -2.93
N VAL A 128 -15.34 -6.37 -3.11
CA VAL A 128 -14.43 -7.09 -4.01
C VAL A 128 -15.13 -7.27 -5.35
N VAL A 129 -14.75 -6.45 -6.32
CA VAL A 129 -15.30 -6.46 -7.66
C VAL A 129 -14.52 -7.40 -8.59
N ASP A 130 -15.11 -7.73 -9.74
CA ASP A 130 -14.44 -8.52 -10.77
C ASP A 130 -13.31 -7.73 -11.44
N GLU A 131 -12.40 -8.43 -12.09
CA GLU A 131 -11.29 -7.80 -12.80
C GLU A 131 -11.80 -6.95 -13.95
N GLY A 132 -11.33 -5.70 -14.03
CA GLY A 132 -11.79 -4.76 -15.05
C GLY A 132 -13.11 -4.05 -14.73
N ALA A 133 -13.75 -4.35 -13.60
CA ALA A 133 -14.93 -3.61 -13.18
C ALA A 133 -14.59 -2.19 -12.67
N ASP A 134 -15.55 -1.28 -12.81
CA ASP A 134 -15.34 0.16 -12.61
C ASP A 134 -15.25 0.64 -11.17
N GLY A 135 -15.73 -0.15 -10.20
CA GLY A 135 -15.84 0.30 -8.81
C GLY A 135 -14.51 0.38 -8.06
N VAL A 136 -13.54 -0.48 -8.40
CA VAL A 136 -12.21 -0.51 -7.77
C VAL A 136 -11.15 -0.64 -8.84
N LEU A 137 -10.25 0.35 -8.89
CA LEU A 137 -9.28 0.50 -9.97
C LEU A 137 -7.87 0.14 -9.49
N PRO A 138 -7.14 -0.73 -10.18
CA PRO A 138 -5.70 -0.82 -10.01
C PRO A 138 -5.01 0.40 -10.61
N HIS A 139 -3.85 0.81 -10.07
CA HIS A 139 -3.07 1.88 -10.68
C HIS A 139 -1.74 1.41 -11.29
N GLU A 140 -1.27 0.21 -10.96
CA GLU A 140 -0.05 -0.37 -11.53
C GLU A 140 -0.21 -1.83 -11.90
N ARG A 141 0.64 -2.30 -12.83
CA ARG A 141 0.72 -3.72 -13.21
C ARG A 141 1.33 -4.53 -12.07
N THR A 142 0.76 -5.70 -11.79
CA THR A 142 1.28 -6.62 -10.77
C THR A 142 2.20 -7.67 -11.37
N THR A 143 3.25 -8.04 -10.63
CA THR A 143 4.11 -9.17 -10.99
C THR A 143 3.50 -10.50 -10.51
N PRO A 144 3.71 -11.66 -11.22
CA PRO A 144 3.06 -12.93 -10.90
C PRO A 144 3.43 -13.58 -9.56
N LYS A 145 4.47 -13.10 -8.86
CA LYS A 145 5.01 -13.73 -7.64
C LYS A 145 4.15 -13.50 -6.39
N ALA A 146 3.97 -14.55 -5.57
CA ALA A 146 3.43 -14.57 -4.19
C ALA A 146 1.89 -14.65 -4.01
N LYS A 147 1.15 -15.31 -4.93
CA LYS A 147 -0.33 -15.40 -4.81
C LYS A 147 -0.84 -16.52 -3.88
N THR A 148 -0.03 -17.53 -3.51
CA THR A 148 -0.49 -18.71 -2.75
C THR A 148 -0.42 -18.50 -1.25
N ASP A 149 0.66 -18.02 -0.71
CA ASP A 149 0.92 -17.85 0.73
C ASP A 149 -0.21 -17.07 1.46
N ARG A 150 -0.55 -15.89 0.96
CA ARG A 150 -1.61 -15.05 1.59
C ARG A 150 -3.02 -15.63 1.44
N LEU A 151 -3.26 -16.41 0.38
CA LEU A 151 -4.55 -17.08 0.19
C LEU A 151 -4.71 -18.21 1.21
N ASP A 152 -3.66 -19.01 1.42
CA ASP A 152 -3.67 -20.11 2.38
C ASP A 152 -3.81 -19.57 3.81
N LEU A 153 -3.14 -18.48 4.13
CA LEU A 153 -3.33 -17.78 5.39
C LEU A 153 -4.77 -17.28 5.57
N THR A 154 -5.38 -16.71 4.52
CA THR A 154 -6.78 -16.25 4.58
C THR A 154 -7.76 -17.41 4.75
N ARG A 155 -7.53 -18.54 4.08
CA ARG A 155 -8.32 -19.77 4.24
C ARG A 155 -8.27 -20.31 5.67
N ALA A 156 -7.07 -20.33 6.26
CA ALA A 156 -6.84 -20.87 7.59
C ALA A 156 -7.41 -19.94 8.66
N THR A 157 -7.11 -18.65 8.62
CA THR A 157 -7.51 -17.68 9.65
C THR A 157 -8.94 -17.16 9.49
N ARG A 158 -9.51 -17.25 8.30
CA ARG A 158 -10.79 -16.63 7.93
C ARG A 158 -10.84 -15.17 8.33
N ALA A 159 -9.75 -14.42 8.05
CA ALA A 159 -9.64 -13.02 8.41
C ALA A 159 -8.82 -12.22 7.39
N ASN A 160 -9.13 -10.92 7.30
CA ASN A 160 -8.23 -9.96 6.71
C ASN A 160 -7.35 -9.38 7.85
N LEU A 161 -6.05 -9.67 7.83
CA LEU A 161 -5.12 -9.29 8.89
C LEU A 161 -4.51 -7.90 8.65
N SER A 162 -4.25 -7.53 7.40
CA SER A 162 -3.69 -6.25 6.99
C SER A 162 -4.58 -5.58 5.93
N PRO A 163 -4.80 -4.26 5.99
CA PRO A 163 -5.68 -3.57 5.05
C PRO A 163 -5.04 -3.42 3.67
N VAL A 164 -5.85 -3.44 2.62
CA VAL A 164 -5.52 -2.83 1.33
C VAL A 164 -5.50 -1.31 1.53
N TRP A 165 -4.69 -0.59 0.80
CA TRP A 165 -4.72 0.87 0.79
C TRP A 165 -5.44 1.35 -0.47
N GLY A 166 -6.59 1.97 -0.28
CA GLY A 166 -7.39 2.61 -1.32
C GLY A 166 -7.31 4.14 -1.25
N LEU A 167 -7.53 4.78 -2.37
CA LEU A 167 -7.66 6.23 -2.50
C LEU A 167 -9.03 6.55 -3.08
N SER A 168 -9.80 7.35 -2.36
CA SER A 168 -11.05 7.90 -2.87
C SER A 168 -10.74 8.98 -3.92
N LEU A 169 -11.34 8.85 -5.09
CA LEU A 169 -11.31 9.88 -6.11
C LEU A 169 -12.32 11.01 -5.84
N ARG A 170 -13.17 10.81 -4.83
CA ARG A 170 -14.14 11.82 -4.37
C ARG A 170 -13.49 12.77 -3.39
N GLU A 171 -13.67 14.06 -3.64
CA GLU A 171 -13.34 15.13 -2.70
C GLU A 171 -14.23 15.08 -1.46
N GLN A 172 -13.81 15.76 -0.37
CA GLN A 172 -14.54 15.89 0.92
C GLN A 172 -14.44 14.68 1.85
N LEU A 173 -13.75 13.61 1.49
CA LEU A 173 -13.55 12.50 2.43
C LEU A 173 -12.71 12.96 3.62
N THR A 174 -11.64 13.71 3.39
CA THR A 174 -10.78 14.24 4.46
C THR A 174 -11.59 15.05 5.46
N ASP A 175 -12.45 15.96 4.99
CA ASP A 175 -13.30 16.79 5.86
C ASP A 175 -14.24 15.95 6.72
N ALA A 176 -14.86 14.90 6.15
CA ALA A 176 -15.72 13.98 6.88
C ALA A 176 -14.96 13.16 7.95
N LEU A 177 -13.64 13.02 7.78
CA LEU A 177 -12.78 12.28 8.72
C LEU A 177 -12.08 13.18 9.75
N LEU A 178 -12.14 14.53 9.64
CA LEU A 178 -11.48 15.46 10.58
C LEU A 178 -11.96 15.28 12.02
N ALA A 179 -13.28 15.18 12.25
CA ALA A 179 -13.81 14.97 13.57
C ALA A 179 -13.26 13.68 14.20
N ALA A 180 -12.87 13.73 15.47
CA ALA A 180 -12.37 12.55 16.18
C ALA A 180 -13.48 11.50 16.35
N GLY A 181 -13.07 10.23 16.41
CA GLY A 181 -13.88 9.11 16.89
C GLY A 181 -13.61 8.80 18.36
N HIS A 182 -14.10 7.66 18.82
CA HIS A 182 -13.72 7.11 20.12
C HIS A 182 -12.29 6.58 20.05
N LEU A 183 -11.38 7.13 20.86
CA LEU A 183 -9.99 6.70 20.89
C LEU A 183 -9.89 5.20 21.23
N VAL A 184 -9.22 4.44 20.37
CA VAL A 184 -8.83 3.06 20.62
C VAL A 184 -7.43 3.02 21.20
N GLY A 185 -6.48 3.78 20.61
CA GLY A 185 -5.12 3.93 21.11
C GLY A 185 -4.28 4.80 20.21
N ASP A 186 -3.16 5.26 20.75
CA ASP A 186 -2.15 6.01 20.03
C ASP A 186 -0.75 5.64 20.54
N PHE A 187 0.24 5.73 19.66
CA PHE A 187 1.64 5.43 19.98
C PHE A 187 2.55 6.03 18.91
N VAL A 188 3.84 6.06 19.22
CA VAL A 188 4.91 6.43 18.27
C VAL A 188 5.73 5.19 17.98
N ASP A 189 5.99 4.89 16.71
CA ASP A 189 6.82 3.76 16.33
C ASP A 189 8.33 4.13 16.29
N ASP A 190 9.19 3.12 16.05
CA ASP A 190 10.65 3.29 16.00
C ASP A 190 11.13 4.25 14.90
N THR A 191 10.30 4.54 13.91
CA THR A 191 10.61 5.48 12.82
C THR A 191 10.15 6.90 13.12
N GLY A 192 9.54 7.13 14.31
CA GLY A 192 9.02 8.42 14.73
C GLY A 192 7.65 8.77 14.17
N VAL A 193 6.96 7.82 13.55
CA VAL A 193 5.58 8.00 13.10
C VAL A 193 4.62 7.87 14.28
N THR A 194 3.80 8.89 14.49
CA THR A 194 2.68 8.81 15.44
C THR A 194 1.50 8.14 14.75
N HIS A 195 0.99 7.08 15.38
CA HIS A 195 -0.19 6.34 14.94
C HIS A 195 -1.33 6.58 15.91
N ARG A 196 -2.50 6.97 15.41
CA ARG A 196 -3.70 7.15 16.22
C ARG A 196 -4.86 6.42 15.57
N VAL A 197 -5.53 5.58 16.37
CA VAL A 197 -6.63 4.71 15.95
C VAL A 197 -7.89 5.11 16.72
N GLU A 198 -8.97 5.35 16.00
CA GLU A 198 -10.25 5.79 16.57
C GLU A 198 -11.39 4.96 15.98
N ARG A 199 -12.44 4.69 16.76
CA ARG A 199 -13.65 3.99 16.32
C ARG A 199 -14.76 4.99 16.02
N VAL A 200 -15.49 4.77 14.94
CA VAL A 200 -16.68 5.53 14.53
C VAL A 200 -17.85 4.57 14.38
N ASP A 201 -18.83 4.69 15.27
CA ASP A 201 -20.04 3.86 15.30
C ASP A 201 -21.33 4.71 15.33
N ASP A 202 -21.24 6.04 15.32
CA ASP A 202 -22.40 6.91 15.15
C ASP A 202 -23.10 6.64 13.81
N PRO A 203 -24.40 6.29 13.80
CA PRO A 203 -25.08 5.87 12.58
C PRO A 203 -25.13 6.94 11.48
N ALA A 204 -25.20 8.22 11.83
CA ALA A 204 -25.28 9.29 10.84
C ALA A 204 -23.92 9.48 10.17
N ARG A 205 -22.83 9.49 10.97
CA ARG A 205 -21.47 9.61 10.49
C ARG A 205 -21.04 8.38 9.68
N VAL A 206 -21.43 7.16 10.12
CA VAL A 206 -21.20 5.92 9.37
C VAL A 206 -21.85 5.99 7.99
N ARG A 207 -23.11 6.41 7.90
CA ARG A 207 -23.78 6.59 6.59
C ARG A 207 -23.11 7.63 5.72
N SER A 208 -22.70 8.76 6.30
CA SER A 208 -22.00 9.82 5.55
C SER A 208 -20.68 9.31 4.94
N ILE A 209 -19.83 8.67 5.75
CA ILE A 209 -18.54 8.10 5.27
C ILE A 209 -18.77 7.05 4.19
N ALA A 210 -19.71 6.10 4.42
CA ALA A 210 -20.04 5.07 3.45
C ALA A 210 -20.52 5.66 2.12
N SER A 211 -21.36 6.70 2.17
CA SER A 211 -21.89 7.40 0.99
C SER A 211 -20.77 8.14 0.23
N ILE A 212 -19.85 8.82 0.92
CA ILE A 212 -18.76 9.54 0.27
C ILE A 212 -17.83 8.56 -0.45
N VAL A 213 -17.36 7.51 0.23
CA VAL A 213 -16.49 6.50 -0.39
C VAL A 213 -17.20 5.75 -1.52
N GLY A 214 -18.49 5.40 -1.32
CA GLY A 214 -19.31 4.71 -2.31
C GLY A 214 -19.86 5.60 -3.43
N SER A 215 -19.42 6.86 -3.57
CA SER A 215 -19.90 7.77 -4.62
C SER A 215 -18.97 7.91 -5.82
N ALA A 216 -17.79 7.31 -5.77
CA ALA A 216 -16.79 7.28 -6.84
C ALA A 216 -15.95 6.00 -6.76
N PRO A 217 -15.24 5.62 -7.83
CA PRO A 217 -14.30 4.51 -7.77
C PRO A 217 -13.23 4.72 -6.70
N VAL A 218 -12.77 3.62 -6.11
CA VAL A 218 -11.61 3.58 -5.21
C VAL A 218 -10.39 3.08 -5.99
N LEU A 219 -9.32 3.87 -6.02
CA LEU A 219 -8.05 3.48 -6.63
C LEU A 219 -7.21 2.71 -5.61
N ILE A 220 -6.74 1.53 -5.92
CA ILE A 220 -5.83 0.79 -5.06
C ILE A 220 -4.46 1.46 -5.10
N ALA A 221 -3.98 1.99 -3.97
CA ALA A 221 -2.66 2.60 -3.82
C ALA A 221 -1.59 1.58 -3.44
N ASP A 222 -1.91 0.67 -2.54
CA ASP A 222 -1.02 -0.42 -2.10
C ASP A 222 -1.84 -1.67 -1.76
N GLY A 223 -1.21 -2.85 -1.89
CA GLY A 223 -1.90 -4.10 -1.61
C GLY A 223 -2.69 -4.68 -2.78
N HIS A 224 -2.30 -4.42 -4.03
CA HIS A 224 -2.90 -5.04 -5.23
C HIS A 224 -2.96 -6.56 -5.12
N HIS A 225 -1.89 -7.20 -4.58
CA HIS A 225 -1.89 -8.64 -4.34
C HIS A 225 -2.92 -9.05 -3.28
N ARG A 226 -3.05 -8.30 -2.19
CA ARG A 226 -4.07 -8.55 -1.14
C ARG A 226 -5.48 -8.46 -1.71
N TYR A 227 -5.76 -7.48 -2.56
CA TYR A 227 -7.06 -7.36 -3.22
C TYR A 227 -7.32 -8.51 -4.22
N ALA A 228 -6.31 -8.90 -5.02
CA ALA A 228 -6.42 -10.02 -5.95
C ALA A 228 -6.67 -11.36 -5.20
N ILE A 229 -6.06 -11.55 -4.04
CA ILE A 229 -6.28 -12.70 -3.15
C ILE A 229 -7.70 -12.66 -2.58
N ALA A 230 -8.18 -11.50 -2.14
CA ALA A 230 -9.55 -11.36 -1.66
C ALA A 230 -10.57 -11.74 -2.75
N ARG A 231 -10.32 -11.37 -4.01
CA ARG A 231 -11.14 -11.80 -5.15
C ARG A 231 -11.13 -13.32 -5.34
N LYS A 232 -9.94 -13.94 -5.31
CA LYS A 232 -9.82 -15.39 -5.42
C LYS A 232 -10.53 -16.10 -4.26
N TYR A 233 -10.36 -15.63 -3.04
CA TYR A 233 -11.05 -16.18 -1.87
C TYR A 233 -12.57 -16.01 -1.97
N ARG A 234 -13.06 -14.84 -2.40
CA ARG A 234 -14.49 -14.61 -2.66
C ARG A 234 -15.06 -15.67 -3.63
N ASP A 235 -14.34 -15.93 -4.73
CA ASP A 235 -14.80 -16.86 -5.75
C ASP A 235 -14.82 -18.31 -5.25
N GLU A 236 -13.85 -18.70 -4.42
CA GLU A 236 -13.81 -20.00 -3.74
C GLU A 236 -14.97 -20.16 -2.72
N MET A 237 -15.40 -19.06 -2.11
CA MET A 237 -16.48 -19.09 -1.11
C MET A 237 -17.88 -19.11 -1.73
N ARG A 238 -18.05 -19.02 -3.05
CA ARG A 238 -19.35 -19.08 -3.71
C ARG A 238 -20.13 -20.32 -3.29
N GLY A 239 -21.37 -20.12 -2.88
CA GLY A 239 -22.23 -21.21 -2.39
C GLY A 239 -21.99 -21.63 -0.95
N THR A 240 -21.04 -21.02 -0.24
CA THR A 240 -20.80 -21.27 1.19
C THR A 240 -21.40 -20.15 2.07
N PRO A 241 -21.59 -20.40 3.38
CA PRO A 241 -22.04 -19.36 4.33
C PRO A 241 -21.06 -18.17 4.44
N LEU A 242 -19.78 -18.34 4.08
CA LEU A 242 -18.76 -17.30 4.14
C LEU A 242 -18.80 -16.34 2.94
N TYR A 243 -19.56 -16.66 1.88
CA TYR A 243 -19.59 -15.87 0.65
C TYR A 243 -20.00 -14.41 0.93
N GLY A 244 -20.99 -14.18 1.78
CA GLY A 244 -21.42 -12.82 2.13
C GLY A 244 -20.29 -11.96 2.70
N ALA A 245 -19.50 -12.51 3.62
CA ALA A 245 -18.34 -11.81 4.19
C ALA A 245 -17.17 -11.69 3.19
N ALA A 246 -16.96 -12.71 2.35
CA ALA A 246 -15.89 -12.75 1.34
C ALA A 246 -16.11 -11.76 0.19
N ARG A 247 -17.32 -11.22 0.01
CA ARG A 247 -17.62 -10.17 -1.00
C ARG A 247 -16.95 -8.84 -0.72
N ALA A 248 -16.32 -8.66 0.43
CA ALA A 248 -15.60 -7.44 0.77
C ALA A 248 -14.26 -7.76 1.42
N THR A 249 -13.31 -6.82 1.33
CA THR A 249 -11.99 -6.92 1.97
C THR A 249 -11.70 -5.69 2.81
N MET A 250 -10.92 -5.87 3.87
CA MET A 250 -10.50 -4.77 4.74
C MET A 250 -9.63 -3.79 3.97
N THR A 251 -10.07 -2.55 3.89
CA THR A 251 -9.39 -1.50 3.13
C THR A 251 -9.33 -0.21 3.94
N TYR A 252 -8.15 0.37 4.04
CA TYR A 252 -7.95 1.77 4.43
C TYR A 252 -8.21 2.64 3.21
N VAL A 253 -9.06 3.63 3.31
CA VAL A 253 -9.37 4.58 2.25
C VAL A 253 -9.03 5.98 2.73
N GLY A 254 -8.05 6.60 2.06
CA GLY A 254 -7.75 8.04 2.18
C GLY A 254 -8.25 8.80 0.96
N GLU A 255 -8.22 10.12 0.99
CA GLU A 255 -8.53 10.96 -0.16
C GLU A 255 -7.29 11.14 -1.06
N LEU A 256 -7.49 11.17 -2.39
CA LEU A 256 -6.43 11.44 -3.36
C LEU A 256 -6.15 12.95 -3.44
N VAL A 257 -5.52 13.49 -2.40
CA VAL A 257 -5.06 14.88 -2.31
C VAL A 257 -3.65 14.97 -1.75
N GLU A 258 -2.91 16.01 -2.16
CA GLU A 258 -1.47 16.12 -1.85
C GLU A 258 -1.18 16.19 -0.35
N GLN A 259 -2.05 16.85 0.41
CA GLN A 259 -1.88 17.02 1.85
C GLN A 259 -2.01 15.70 2.62
N GLN A 260 -2.73 14.72 2.07
CA GLN A 260 -3.02 13.42 2.68
C GLN A 260 -2.07 12.31 2.23
N LEU A 261 -1.11 12.60 1.36
CA LEU A 261 -0.26 11.58 0.76
C LEU A 261 1.22 11.94 0.87
N SER A 262 2.04 10.93 1.08
CA SER A 262 3.48 10.99 0.89
C SER A 262 3.86 9.84 -0.04
N ILE A 263 4.45 10.18 -1.17
CA ILE A 263 4.83 9.23 -2.21
C ILE A 263 6.33 9.33 -2.40
N ALA A 264 7.04 8.27 -2.06
CA ALA A 264 8.46 8.14 -2.32
C ALA A 264 8.71 7.51 -3.69
N ALA A 265 9.84 7.83 -4.29
CA ALA A 265 10.30 7.17 -5.50
C ALA A 265 10.82 5.76 -5.19
N ILE A 266 10.59 4.83 -6.11
CA ILE A 266 11.25 3.53 -6.12
C ILE A 266 12.30 3.55 -7.22
N HIS A 267 13.56 3.63 -6.82
CA HIS A 267 14.68 3.73 -7.76
C HIS A 267 14.96 2.39 -8.44
N ARG A 268 15.64 2.42 -9.58
CA ARG A 268 15.95 1.26 -10.42
C ARG A 268 17.39 0.86 -10.23
N LEU A 269 17.62 -0.38 -9.84
CA LEU A 269 18.94 -1.00 -9.73
C LEU A 269 19.13 -1.96 -10.91
N TYR A 270 20.21 -1.84 -11.63
CA TYR A 270 20.50 -2.61 -12.83
C TYR A 270 21.61 -3.62 -12.59
N ARG A 271 21.36 -4.88 -13.03
CA ARG A 271 22.31 -5.99 -12.98
C ARG A 271 22.55 -6.53 -14.39
N GLY A 272 23.74 -7.09 -14.61
CA GLY A 272 24.12 -7.62 -15.92
C GLY A 272 24.42 -6.56 -16.98
N ILE A 273 24.49 -5.28 -16.57
CA ILE A 273 24.82 -4.13 -17.44
C ILE A 273 25.55 -3.06 -16.64
N THR A 274 26.64 -2.51 -17.16
CA THR A 274 27.42 -1.47 -16.49
C THR A 274 26.78 -0.08 -16.60
N ALA A 275 27.12 0.84 -15.70
CA ALA A 275 26.65 2.22 -15.77
C ALA A 275 27.04 2.91 -17.09
N GLU A 276 28.21 2.57 -17.66
CA GLU A 276 28.65 3.09 -18.95
C GLU A 276 27.73 2.61 -20.08
N GLN A 277 27.45 1.30 -20.13
CA GLN A 277 26.53 0.73 -21.12
C GLN A 277 25.12 1.31 -21.00
N VAL A 278 24.62 1.48 -19.77
CA VAL A 278 23.32 2.15 -19.52
C VAL A 278 23.35 3.56 -20.06
N ARG A 279 24.40 4.34 -19.74
CA ARG A 279 24.57 5.72 -20.19
C ARG A 279 24.58 5.81 -21.72
N ASP A 280 25.32 4.94 -22.38
CA ASP A 280 25.45 4.93 -23.85
C ASP A 280 24.12 4.67 -24.53
N VAL A 281 23.33 3.72 -24.02
CA VAL A 281 21.99 3.44 -24.54
C VAL A 281 21.05 4.62 -24.29
N LEU A 282 21.05 5.16 -23.07
CA LEU A 282 20.17 6.26 -22.70
C LEU A 282 20.50 7.58 -23.42
N SER A 283 21.74 7.79 -23.86
CA SER A 283 22.16 8.98 -24.62
C SER A 283 21.37 9.21 -25.92
N ARG A 284 20.71 8.15 -26.43
CA ARG A 284 19.82 8.24 -27.60
C ARG A 284 18.54 9.04 -27.31
N SER A 285 18.02 8.91 -26.08
CA SER A 285 16.73 9.47 -25.68
C SER A 285 16.84 10.53 -24.57
N PHE A 286 18.01 10.67 -23.97
CA PHE A 286 18.30 11.64 -22.93
C PHE A 286 19.54 12.45 -23.26
N ASP A 287 19.55 13.71 -22.87
CA ASP A 287 20.79 14.51 -22.78
C ASP A 287 21.50 14.10 -21.49
N VAL A 288 22.74 13.68 -21.63
CA VAL A 288 23.54 13.12 -20.53
C VAL A 288 24.64 14.12 -20.14
N ALA A 289 24.64 14.55 -18.90
CA ALA A 289 25.64 15.46 -18.36
C ALA A 289 26.18 14.95 -17.01
N PRO A 290 27.46 15.08 -16.70
CA PRO A 290 27.97 14.69 -15.39
C PRO A 290 27.32 15.54 -14.29
N VAL A 291 27.06 14.93 -13.13
CA VAL A 291 26.75 15.68 -11.91
C VAL A 291 27.98 16.52 -11.58
N ALA A 292 27.78 17.83 -11.38
CA ALA A 292 28.89 18.75 -11.12
C ALA A 292 29.75 18.26 -9.96
N ASP A 293 31.05 18.38 -10.16
CA ASP A 293 32.09 17.89 -9.26
C ASP A 293 32.27 16.35 -9.27
N ALA A 294 32.80 15.87 -10.40
CA ALA A 294 33.12 14.44 -10.59
C ALA A 294 34.09 13.87 -9.52
N SER A 295 34.61 14.70 -8.62
CA SER A 295 35.47 14.31 -7.50
C SER A 295 34.70 13.89 -6.27
N HIS A 296 33.39 14.20 -6.18
CA HIS A 296 32.54 13.89 -5.03
C HIS A 296 31.46 12.86 -5.38
N ALA A 297 31.26 11.90 -4.49
CA ALA A 297 30.16 10.94 -4.62
C ALA A 297 28.80 11.65 -4.53
N VAL A 298 27.87 11.21 -5.35
CA VAL A 298 26.47 11.64 -5.28
C VAL A 298 25.91 11.33 -3.87
N ASN A 299 25.13 12.22 -3.31
CA ASN A 299 24.52 12.10 -2.00
C ASN A 299 22.98 12.32 -2.06
N SER A 300 22.32 12.24 -0.94
CA SER A 300 20.84 12.34 -0.85
C SER A 300 20.27 13.66 -1.41
N SER A 301 21.08 14.74 -1.50
CA SER A 301 20.60 16.02 -2.05
C SER A 301 20.29 15.94 -3.56
N VAL A 302 20.80 14.93 -4.26
CA VAL A 302 20.50 14.69 -5.69
C VAL A 302 19.00 14.53 -5.93
N ILE A 303 18.27 13.94 -5.00
CA ILE A 303 16.81 13.72 -5.13
C ILE A 303 16.06 15.04 -5.26
N ALA A 304 16.39 16.03 -4.44
CA ALA A 304 15.80 17.36 -4.52
C ALA A 304 16.18 18.09 -5.83
N GLU A 305 17.43 17.95 -6.26
CA GLU A 305 17.92 18.56 -7.49
C GLU A 305 17.25 17.99 -8.75
N MET A 306 16.96 16.69 -8.77
CA MET A 306 16.24 16.03 -9.87
C MET A 306 14.90 16.71 -10.18
N SER A 307 14.13 17.04 -9.14
CA SER A 307 12.83 17.71 -9.30
C SER A 307 12.99 19.11 -9.91
N ARG A 308 13.99 19.88 -9.48
CA ARG A 308 14.27 21.23 -10.03
C ARG A 308 14.73 21.17 -11.48
N ARG A 309 15.51 20.16 -11.88
CA ARG A 309 16.03 19.99 -13.24
C ARG A 309 15.05 19.32 -14.19
N GLY A 310 14.02 18.64 -13.69
CA GLY A 310 13.20 17.75 -14.51
C GLY A 310 13.97 16.53 -15.04
N SER A 311 15.05 16.12 -14.36
CA SER A 311 15.98 15.09 -14.81
C SER A 311 16.01 13.91 -13.85
N LEU A 312 16.41 12.73 -14.33
CA LEU A 312 16.77 11.58 -13.52
C LEU A 312 18.28 11.62 -13.22
N CYS A 313 18.77 10.74 -12.35
CA CYS A 313 20.19 10.62 -12.06
C CYS A 313 20.64 9.16 -12.18
N LEU A 314 21.53 8.86 -13.14
CA LEU A 314 22.25 7.60 -13.23
C LEU A 314 23.45 7.65 -12.29
N VAL A 315 23.70 6.57 -11.56
CA VAL A 315 24.81 6.46 -10.59
C VAL A 315 25.52 5.12 -10.78
N ASP A 316 26.84 5.12 -10.75
CA ASP A 316 27.70 3.93 -10.80
C ASP A 316 28.05 3.40 -9.40
N THR A 317 28.82 2.31 -9.35
CA THR A 317 29.24 1.65 -8.09
C THR A 317 30.20 2.51 -7.24
N SER A 318 30.80 3.55 -7.81
CA SER A 318 31.65 4.54 -7.12
C SER A 318 30.85 5.78 -6.70
N LEU A 319 29.53 5.76 -6.88
CA LEU A 319 28.61 6.89 -6.68
C LEU A 319 28.94 8.12 -7.54
N ARG A 320 29.58 7.97 -8.69
CA ARG A 320 29.64 9.03 -9.70
C ARG A 320 28.30 9.09 -10.42
N GLY A 321 27.82 10.30 -10.66
CA GLY A 321 26.49 10.53 -11.19
C GLY A 321 26.45 11.24 -12.54
N TRP A 322 25.38 10.99 -13.29
CA TRP A 322 25.05 11.68 -14.53
C TRP A 322 23.57 12.08 -14.53
N TRP A 323 23.32 13.33 -14.84
CA TRP A 323 21.98 13.81 -15.13
C TRP A 323 21.49 13.22 -16.43
N LEU A 324 20.25 12.77 -16.44
CA LEU A 324 19.53 12.26 -17.61
C LEU A 324 18.33 13.17 -17.84
N THR A 325 18.46 14.13 -18.74
CA THR A 325 17.36 15.04 -19.11
C THR A 325 16.64 14.46 -20.33
N PRO A 326 15.34 14.16 -20.26
CA PRO A 326 14.60 13.63 -21.40
C PRO A 326 14.67 14.60 -22.60
N LYS A 327 15.02 14.09 -23.78
CA LYS A 327 14.97 14.87 -25.01
C LYS A 327 13.51 15.13 -25.41
N PRO A 328 13.13 16.33 -25.85
CA PRO A 328 11.75 16.71 -26.11
C PRO A 328 10.99 15.73 -27.01
N ASP A 329 11.61 15.26 -28.08
CA ASP A 329 10.94 14.42 -29.08
C ASP A 329 11.13 12.91 -28.89
N ALA A 330 11.91 12.49 -27.89
CA ALA A 330 12.27 11.09 -27.71
C ALA A 330 11.11 10.24 -27.14
N PHE A 331 10.13 10.88 -26.50
CA PHE A 331 9.08 10.22 -25.75
C PHE A 331 7.66 10.67 -26.16
N VAL A 332 7.52 11.13 -27.40
CA VAL A 332 6.21 11.51 -27.95
C VAL A 332 5.26 10.32 -27.90
N GLY A 333 4.07 10.52 -27.34
CA GLY A 333 3.06 9.47 -27.17
C GLY A 333 3.24 8.59 -25.93
N LEU A 334 4.32 8.75 -25.16
CA LEU A 334 4.46 8.13 -23.83
C LEU A 334 3.90 9.05 -22.74
N ARG A 335 3.57 8.45 -21.62
CA ARG A 335 3.17 9.19 -20.42
C ARG A 335 4.37 9.95 -19.82
N ASP A 336 4.09 11.04 -19.12
CA ASP A 336 5.10 11.80 -18.39
C ASP A 336 5.49 11.12 -17.06
N LEU A 337 5.94 9.86 -17.19
CA LEU A 337 6.44 9.05 -16.09
C LEU A 337 7.88 8.65 -16.34
N ASP A 338 8.75 8.87 -15.35
CA ASP A 338 10.16 8.47 -15.43
C ASP A 338 10.32 6.96 -15.65
N SER A 339 9.45 6.15 -15.04
CA SER A 339 9.43 4.69 -15.23
C SER A 339 9.11 4.29 -16.66
N ASP A 340 8.10 4.90 -17.30
CA ASP A 340 7.72 4.61 -18.68
C ASP A 340 8.84 4.99 -19.67
N ARG A 341 9.47 6.15 -19.44
CA ARG A 341 10.61 6.62 -20.24
C ARG A 341 11.79 5.66 -20.15
N LEU A 342 12.12 5.17 -18.94
CA LEU A 342 13.21 4.22 -18.74
C LEU A 342 12.91 2.85 -19.36
N GLU A 343 11.70 2.32 -19.16
CA GLU A 343 11.28 1.05 -19.79
C GLU A 343 11.36 1.14 -21.33
N ALA A 344 10.91 2.25 -21.91
CA ALA A 344 10.96 2.44 -23.35
C ALA A 344 12.40 2.56 -23.88
N ALA A 345 13.25 3.33 -23.19
CA ALA A 345 14.63 3.56 -23.62
C ALA A 345 15.53 2.31 -23.48
N LEU A 346 15.29 1.47 -22.48
CA LEU A 346 16.09 0.29 -22.17
C LEU A 346 15.51 -1.03 -22.71
N ARG A 347 14.37 -1.03 -23.39
CA ARG A 347 13.66 -2.25 -23.84
C ARG A 347 14.45 -3.17 -24.74
N THR A 348 15.46 -2.64 -25.45
CA THR A 348 16.30 -3.38 -26.42
C THR A 348 17.56 -3.96 -25.81
N VAL A 349 17.79 -3.74 -24.53
CA VAL A 349 19.02 -4.15 -23.84
C VAL A 349 18.70 -5.21 -22.80
N THR A 350 19.46 -6.30 -22.80
CA THR A 350 19.30 -7.36 -21.79
C THR A 350 19.87 -6.89 -20.46
N HIS A 351 19.05 -6.87 -19.43
CA HIS A 351 19.42 -6.49 -18.08
C HIS A 351 18.40 -7.04 -17.07
N GLU A 352 18.78 -7.08 -15.81
CA GLU A 352 17.87 -7.33 -14.70
C GLU A 352 17.61 -6.04 -13.95
N VAL A 353 16.36 -5.81 -13.55
CA VAL A 353 15.96 -4.67 -12.74
C VAL A 353 15.55 -5.14 -11.36
N ALA A 354 16.17 -4.56 -10.32
CA ALA A 354 15.69 -4.60 -8.95
C ALA A 354 15.20 -3.20 -8.53
N TYR A 355 14.44 -3.17 -7.46
CA TYR A 355 13.72 -1.97 -7.00
C TYR A 355 14.11 -1.66 -5.57
N GLN A 356 14.46 -0.40 -5.29
CA GLN A 356 14.82 0.04 -3.94
C GLN A 356 14.37 1.49 -3.73
N HIS A 357 13.82 1.79 -2.57
CA HIS A 357 13.61 3.18 -2.11
C HIS A 357 14.79 3.65 -1.26
N GLY A 358 14.91 4.98 -1.07
CA GLY A 358 15.95 5.58 -0.26
C GLY A 358 17.30 5.67 -0.97
N PHE A 359 18.01 6.78 -0.71
CA PHE A 359 19.34 7.00 -1.31
C PHE A 359 20.38 6.08 -0.66
N ASP A 360 20.40 6.01 0.67
CA ASP A 360 21.45 5.32 1.41
C ASP A 360 21.42 3.81 1.17
N GLU A 361 20.21 3.23 1.06
CA GLU A 361 20.00 1.82 0.72
C GLU A 361 20.51 1.50 -0.68
N VAL A 362 20.19 2.35 -1.67
CA VAL A 362 20.70 2.21 -3.04
C VAL A 362 22.21 2.33 -3.07
N ALA A 363 22.77 3.32 -2.37
CA ALA A 363 24.22 3.54 -2.29
C ALA A 363 24.94 2.35 -1.64
N ALA A 364 24.37 1.75 -0.59
CA ALA A 364 24.91 0.56 0.05
C ALA A 364 24.95 -0.64 -0.91
N ILE A 365 23.87 -0.87 -1.68
CA ILE A 365 23.78 -1.94 -2.69
C ILE A 365 24.82 -1.76 -3.80
N LEU A 366 25.01 -0.52 -4.29
CA LEU A 366 26.02 -0.20 -5.31
C LEU A 366 27.44 -0.43 -4.79
N ARG A 367 27.76 0.08 -3.59
CA ARG A 367 29.09 -0.11 -2.96
C ARG A 367 29.42 -1.59 -2.71
N ALA A 368 28.41 -2.38 -2.36
CA ALA A 368 28.54 -3.83 -2.19
C ALA A 368 28.68 -4.60 -3.52
N GLY A 369 28.54 -3.94 -4.67
CA GLY A 369 28.58 -4.58 -5.99
C GLY A 369 27.37 -5.47 -6.32
N HIS A 370 26.31 -5.39 -5.53
CA HIS A 370 25.08 -6.16 -5.76
C HIS A 370 24.25 -5.63 -6.93
N ALA A 371 24.57 -4.45 -7.45
CA ALA A 371 24.10 -3.90 -8.72
C ALA A 371 25.25 -3.11 -9.36
N GLN A 372 25.26 -2.99 -10.69
CA GLN A 372 26.31 -2.30 -11.44
C GLN A 372 25.97 -0.84 -11.75
N ALA A 373 24.70 -0.52 -11.72
CA ALA A 373 24.18 0.84 -11.91
C ALA A 373 22.87 1.04 -11.16
N ALA A 374 22.57 2.28 -10.83
CA ALA A 374 21.25 2.69 -10.36
C ALA A 374 20.77 3.92 -11.10
N ILE A 375 19.46 4.03 -11.30
CA ILE A 375 18.83 5.28 -11.75
C ILE A 375 17.86 5.73 -10.68
N PHE A 376 18.14 6.90 -10.12
CA PHE A 376 17.21 7.62 -9.27
C PHE A 376 16.15 8.26 -10.15
N ILE A 377 14.89 8.04 -9.79
CA ILE A 377 13.72 8.62 -10.47
C ILE A 377 12.96 9.55 -9.52
N ARG A 378 12.17 10.44 -10.07
CA ARG A 378 11.30 11.33 -9.30
C ARG A 378 10.08 10.57 -8.77
N PRO A 379 9.52 10.98 -7.62
CA PRO A 379 8.23 10.45 -7.16
C PRO A 379 7.13 10.71 -8.21
N THR A 380 6.23 9.74 -8.37
CA THR A 380 5.04 9.93 -9.22
C THR A 380 4.13 10.99 -8.61
N SER A 381 3.69 11.95 -9.40
CA SER A 381 2.80 13.02 -8.94
C SER A 381 1.37 12.51 -8.73
N ILE A 382 0.61 13.21 -7.88
CA ILE A 382 -0.83 12.94 -7.69
C ILE A 382 -1.60 13.15 -8.97
N VAL A 383 -1.19 14.12 -9.79
CA VAL A 383 -1.80 14.39 -11.11
C VAL A 383 -1.69 13.15 -12.01
N GLU A 384 -0.51 12.52 -12.06
CA GLU A 384 -0.32 11.30 -12.86
C GLU A 384 -1.07 10.08 -12.27
N ILE A 385 -1.20 9.99 -10.95
CA ILE A 385 -2.02 8.96 -10.31
C ILE A 385 -3.49 9.15 -10.67
N ARG A 386 -4.00 10.37 -10.58
CA ARG A 386 -5.39 10.69 -10.97
C ARG A 386 -5.62 10.42 -12.45
N ARG A 387 -4.73 10.88 -13.31
CA ARG A 387 -4.77 10.60 -14.74
C ARG A 387 -4.81 9.11 -15.06
N THR A 388 -4.03 8.30 -14.32
CA THR A 388 -4.04 6.85 -14.44
C THR A 388 -5.43 6.25 -14.18
N ALA A 389 -6.13 6.76 -13.16
CA ALA A 389 -7.49 6.34 -12.85
C ALA A 389 -8.50 6.80 -13.92
N ASP A 390 -8.42 8.06 -14.36
CA ASP A 390 -9.34 8.65 -15.33
C ASP A 390 -9.22 7.98 -16.72
N GLU A 391 -8.00 7.69 -17.16
CA GLU A 391 -7.70 7.05 -18.44
C GLU A 391 -7.80 5.53 -18.40
N ARG A 392 -8.07 4.90 -17.24
CA ARG A 392 -8.10 3.44 -17.05
C ARG A 392 -6.81 2.75 -17.50
N MET A 393 -5.69 3.40 -17.39
CA MET A 393 -4.37 2.89 -17.75
C MET A 393 -3.65 2.38 -16.50
N LEU A 394 -2.64 1.54 -16.69
CA LEU A 394 -1.79 1.03 -15.61
C LEU A 394 -0.39 1.60 -15.74
N MET A 395 0.17 2.07 -14.64
CA MET A 395 1.60 2.39 -14.56
C MET A 395 2.46 1.12 -14.59
N PRO A 396 3.74 1.22 -14.94
CA PRO A 396 4.70 0.15 -14.75
C PRO A 396 4.72 -0.37 -13.30
N PRO A 397 5.15 -1.61 -13.07
CA PRO A 397 5.31 -2.13 -11.72
C PRO A 397 6.26 -1.26 -10.90
N LYS A 398 5.94 -1.10 -9.61
CA LYS A 398 6.78 -0.33 -8.68
C LYS A 398 6.98 1.14 -9.10
N SER A 399 5.92 1.79 -9.57
CA SER A 399 5.90 3.21 -9.90
C SER A 399 5.67 4.12 -8.69
N THR A 400 5.02 3.61 -7.64
CA THR A 400 4.69 4.38 -6.44
C THR A 400 5.08 3.64 -5.16
N PHE A 401 5.49 4.39 -4.15
CA PHE A 401 5.74 3.88 -2.81
C PHE A 401 5.09 4.82 -1.79
N PHE A 402 3.89 4.46 -1.34
CA PHE A 402 3.16 5.25 -0.34
C PHE A 402 3.78 5.04 1.04
N THR A 403 4.04 6.15 1.74
CA THR A 403 4.65 6.18 3.07
C THR A 403 3.85 7.06 4.04
N PRO A 404 3.91 6.76 5.34
CA PRO A 404 4.42 5.52 5.95
C PRO A 404 3.52 4.34 5.63
N LYS A 405 4.03 3.11 5.78
CA LYS A 405 3.21 1.91 5.54
C LYS A 405 2.15 1.74 6.63
N LEU A 406 0.96 1.27 6.24
CA LEU A 406 -0.11 0.95 7.18
C LEU A 406 0.29 -0.22 8.08
N ARG A 407 0.10 -0.08 9.38
CA ARG A 407 0.43 -1.18 10.32
C ARG A 407 -0.61 -2.29 10.28
N THR A 408 -0.13 -3.52 10.40
CA THR A 408 -0.92 -4.74 10.59
C THR A 408 -1.23 -4.91 12.08
N GLY A 409 -2.43 -5.38 12.40
CA GLY A 409 -2.85 -5.68 13.78
C GLY A 409 -3.57 -4.55 14.51
N LEU A 410 -3.62 -3.33 13.98
CA LEU A 410 -4.44 -2.24 14.56
C LEU A 410 -5.93 -2.58 14.58
N VAL A 411 -6.36 -3.32 13.58
CA VAL A 411 -7.70 -3.84 13.41
C VAL A 411 -7.63 -5.09 12.53
N ILE A 412 -8.43 -6.10 12.84
CA ILE A 412 -8.55 -7.33 12.06
C ILE A 412 -10.01 -7.49 11.67
N ARG A 413 -10.27 -7.81 10.41
CA ARG A 413 -11.62 -8.10 9.94
C ARG A 413 -11.85 -9.60 9.86
N PRO A 414 -12.59 -10.20 10.81
CA PRO A 414 -12.99 -11.60 10.75
C PRO A 414 -14.03 -11.80 9.62
N LEU A 415 -13.98 -12.94 8.96
CA LEU A 415 -14.91 -13.34 7.90
C LEU A 415 -15.95 -14.35 8.40
N ASP A 416 -15.80 -14.80 9.64
CA ASP A 416 -16.68 -15.74 10.33
C ASP A 416 -17.61 -15.08 11.37
N LEU A 417 -17.45 -13.79 11.64
CA LEU A 417 -18.35 -13.00 12.47
C LEU A 417 -19.33 -12.25 11.54
N ALA A 418 -20.58 -12.66 11.57
CA ALA A 418 -21.67 -11.95 10.91
C ALA A 418 -22.11 -10.70 11.70
#